data_3378ad2a0ebd5227b2fde31b884bc745
#
_entry.id   3378ad2a0ebd5227b2fde31b884bc745
#
_cell.length_a   1.000
_cell.length_b   1.000
_cell.length_c   1.000
_cell.angle_alpha   90.00
_cell.angle_beta   90.00
_cell.angle_gamma   90.00
#
_symmetry.space_group_name_H-M   'P 1'
#
loop_
_entity.id
_entity.type
_entity.pdbx_description
1 polymer ?
#
loop_
_entity_poly.entity_id
_entity_poly.type
_entity_poly.pdbx_seq_one_letter_code
_entity_poly.pdbx_strand_id
1 'polypeptide(L)'
;MGWFMEPEDAGRRELLDRYCAAFENADMAALTELLQADVKLERPPVPVWFTGRDAVLRFLAALAFTRAGDIAMVLTAANGQPAAAEYRRGEDDVMRAHSVHILTLGATGIAAMTVFLDPSLFSSFGLPSTR
;
A
#
# COMPACT_ATOMS: atom_id res chain seq x y z
N MET A 1 -24.54 -6.74 17.69
CA MET A 1 -24.39 -7.14 16.38
C MET A 1 -23.24 -6.46 15.73
N GLY A 2 -22.51 -6.19 15.38
CA GLY A 2 -21.47 -5.51 14.69
C GLY A 2 -20.42 -6.44 14.10
N TRP A 3 -20.61 -7.71 14.22
CA TRP A 3 -19.62 -8.64 13.72
C TRP A 3 -19.86 -9.04 12.26
N PHE A 4 -20.99 -8.73 11.69
CA PHE A 4 -21.18 -8.95 10.25
C PHE A 4 -20.71 -7.70 9.50
N MET A 5 -20.11 -7.91 8.34
CA MET A 5 -19.59 -6.80 7.55
C MET A 5 -20.72 -6.11 6.79
N GLU A 6 -20.72 -4.78 6.85
CA GLU A 6 -21.56 -3.99 5.97
C GLU A 6 -21.09 -4.20 4.52
N PRO A 7 -21.98 -4.04 3.50
CA PRO A 7 -21.53 -4.17 2.11
C PRO A 7 -20.36 -3.24 1.74
N GLU A 8 -20.36 -2.03 2.27
CA GLU A 8 -19.26 -1.10 2.05
C GLU A 8 -17.96 -1.58 2.68
N ASP A 9 -18.02 -2.26 3.83
CA ASP A 9 -16.84 -2.83 4.47
C ASP A 9 -16.28 -3.99 3.66
N ALA A 10 -17.15 -4.82 3.11
CA ALA A 10 -16.73 -5.90 2.23
C ALA A 10 -16.07 -5.37 0.97
N GLY A 11 -16.63 -4.30 0.38
CA GLY A 11 -16.04 -3.65 -0.78
C GLY A 11 -14.70 -3.02 -0.48
N ARG A 12 -14.57 -2.42 0.70
CA ARG A 12 -13.29 -1.85 1.15
C ARG A 12 -12.24 -2.94 1.31
N ARG A 13 -12.60 -4.06 1.91
CA ARG A 13 -11.66 -5.17 2.09
C ARG A 13 -11.21 -5.73 0.76
N GLU A 14 -12.11 -5.89 -0.19
CA GLU A 14 -11.77 -6.34 -1.52
C GLU A 14 -10.80 -5.39 -2.21
N LEU A 15 -11.05 -4.07 -2.09
CA LEU A 15 -10.17 -3.06 -2.67
C LEU A 15 -8.78 -3.14 -2.05
N LEU A 16 -8.70 -3.31 -0.73
CA LEU A 16 -7.43 -3.42 -0.02
C LEU A 16 -6.66 -4.69 -0.40
N ASP A 17 -7.37 -5.81 -0.53
CA ASP A 17 -6.75 -7.06 -0.96
C ASP A 17 -6.21 -6.92 -2.38
N ARG A 18 -6.92 -6.25 -3.27
CA ARG A 18 -6.48 -6.00 -4.64
C ARG A 18 -5.27 -5.05 -4.66
N TYR A 19 -5.24 -4.07 -3.77
CA TYR A 19 -4.09 -3.17 -3.64
C TYR A 19 -2.83 -3.96 -3.28
N CYS A 20 -2.90 -4.81 -2.27
CA CYS A 20 -1.78 -5.65 -1.88
C CYS A 20 -1.35 -6.58 -3.01
N ALA A 21 -2.31 -7.23 -3.67
CA ALA A 21 -2.02 -8.14 -4.78
C ALA A 21 -1.33 -7.43 -5.94
N ALA A 22 -1.73 -6.20 -6.25
CA ALA A 22 -1.13 -5.43 -7.33
C ALA A 22 0.37 -5.20 -7.07
N PHE A 23 0.75 -4.89 -5.83
CA PHE A 23 2.15 -4.72 -5.48
C PHE A 23 2.89 -6.05 -5.50
N GLU A 24 2.29 -7.10 -4.93
CA GLU A 24 2.93 -8.42 -4.88
C GLU A 24 3.17 -9.02 -6.26
N ASN A 25 2.27 -8.75 -7.19
CA ASN A 25 2.35 -9.27 -8.56
C ASN A 25 2.98 -8.29 -9.54
N ALA A 26 3.41 -7.13 -9.08
CA ALA A 26 3.93 -6.06 -9.94
C ALA A 26 2.94 -5.74 -11.07
N ASP A 27 1.65 -5.66 -10.73
CA ASP A 27 0.57 -5.50 -11.71
C ASP A 27 0.10 -4.05 -11.75
N MET A 28 0.71 -3.30 -12.67
CA MET A 28 0.44 -1.88 -12.82
C MET A 28 -0.98 -1.60 -13.30
N ALA A 29 -1.50 -2.46 -14.19
CA ALA A 29 -2.86 -2.31 -14.71
C ALA A 29 -3.89 -2.46 -13.59
N ALA A 30 -3.70 -3.43 -12.70
CA ALA A 30 -4.59 -3.63 -11.57
C ALA A 30 -4.53 -2.44 -10.62
N LEU A 31 -3.36 -1.90 -10.34
CA LEU A 31 -3.22 -0.73 -9.47
C LEU A 31 -3.91 0.49 -10.08
N THR A 32 -3.80 0.67 -11.40
CA THR A 32 -4.43 1.78 -12.10
C THR A 32 -5.94 1.82 -11.85
N GLU A 33 -6.58 0.66 -11.84
CA GLU A 33 -8.02 0.57 -11.60
C GLU A 33 -8.43 0.92 -10.18
N LEU A 34 -7.52 0.83 -9.22
CA LEU A 34 -7.81 1.07 -7.80
C LEU A 34 -7.67 2.52 -7.40
N LEU A 35 -6.90 3.32 -8.14
CA LEU A 35 -6.59 4.70 -7.80
C LEU A 35 -7.59 5.67 -8.40
N GLN A 36 -8.02 6.66 -7.61
CA GLN A 36 -8.82 7.75 -8.14
C GLN A 36 -7.98 8.60 -9.09
N ALA A 37 -8.65 9.28 -10.02
CA ALA A 37 -7.95 10.12 -11.01
C ALA A 37 -7.09 11.21 -10.35
N ASP A 38 -7.54 11.73 -9.21
CA ASP A 38 -6.87 12.80 -8.47
C ASP A 38 -6.09 12.28 -7.25
N VAL A 39 -5.73 11.01 -7.24
CA VAL A 39 -5.01 10.39 -6.12
C VAL A 39 -3.74 11.18 -5.78
N LYS A 40 -3.41 11.21 -4.47
CA LYS A 40 -2.21 11.87 -3.96
C LYS A 40 -1.28 10.85 -3.32
N LEU A 41 0.02 11.08 -3.45
CA LEU A 41 1.03 10.25 -2.82
C LEU A 41 2.02 11.15 -2.08
N GLU A 42 2.26 10.84 -0.80
CA GLU A 42 3.28 11.47 0.02
C GLU A 42 4.23 10.41 0.56
N ARG A 43 5.49 10.77 0.74
CA ARG A 43 6.52 9.85 1.25
C ARG A 43 7.32 10.48 2.38
N PRO A 44 6.74 10.69 3.57
CA PRO A 44 7.50 11.21 4.71
C PRO A 44 8.63 10.26 5.11
N PRO A 45 9.74 10.75 5.65
CA PRO A 45 10.04 12.15 5.94
C PRO A 45 10.55 12.94 4.74
N VAL A 46 10.69 12.31 3.58
CA VAL A 46 11.12 12.99 2.36
C VAL A 46 9.98 13.91 1.90
N PRO A 47 10.25 15.21 1.65
CA PRO A 47 9.18 16.12 1.25
C PRO A 47 8.86 15.97 -0.24
N VAL A 48 8.39 14.79 -0.60
CA VAL A 48 8.02 14.45 -1.98
C VAL A 48 6.57 14.06 -1.98
N TRP A 49 5.80 14.67 -2.87
CA TRP A 49 4.43 14.27 -3.09
C TRP A 49 4.06 14.41 -4.56
N PHE A 50 3.10 13.60 -4.97
CA PHE A 50 2.59 13.61 -6.33
C PHE A 50 1.08 13.73 -6.30
N THR A 51 0.51 14.42 -7.29
CA THR A 51 -0.93 14.52 -7.45
C THR A 51 -1.30 14.04 -8.85
N GLY A 52 -2.34 13.22 -8.92
CA GLY A 52 -2.83 12.68 -10.17
C GLY A 52 -2.34 11.26 -10.43
N ARG A 53 -3.22 10.48 -11.01
CA ARG A 53 -2.97 9.04 -11.22
C ARG A 53 -1.72 8.79 -12.05
N ASP A 54 -1.55 9.52 -13.14
CA ASP A 54 -0.42 9.28 -14.04
C ASP A 54 0.92 9.55 -13.36
N ALA A 55 1.01 10.64 -12.60
CA ALA A 55 2.24 10.98 -11.88
C ALA A 55 2.56 9.93 -10.81
N VAL A 56 1.54 9.52 -10.05
CA VAL A 56 1.69 8.50 -9.00
C VAL A 56 2.13 7.17 -9.61
N LEU A 57 1.50 6.75 -10.69
CA LEU A 57 1.83 5.48 -11.33
C LEU A 57 3.24 5.48 -11.91
N ARG A 58 3.68 6.57 -12.53
CA ARG A 58 5.05 6.67 -13.04
C ARG A 58 6.08 6.55 -11.92
N PHE A 59 5.80 7.20 -10.80
CA PHE A 59 6.69 7.12 -9.66
C PHE A 59 6.77 5.70 -9.10
N LEU A 60 5.63 5.05 -8.90
CA LEU A 60 5.59 3.69 -8.39
C LEU A 60 6.21 2.69 -9.35
N ALA A 61 6.02 2.87 -10.65
CA ALA A 61 6.63 1.99 -11.65
C ALA A 61 8.15 2.00 -11.55
N ALA A 62 8.72 3.18 -11.31
CA ALA A 62 10.18 3.32 -11.21
C ALA A 62 10.76 2.71 -9.94
N LEU A 63 10.01 2.74 -8.83
CA LEU A 63 10.56 2.40 -7.51
C LEU A 63 10.06 1.08 -6.92
N ALA A 64 8.87 0.65 -7.27
CA ALA A 64 8.24 -0.49 -6.60
C ALA A 64 7.93 -1.66 -7.53
N PHE A 65 7.63 -1.41 -8.79
CA PHE A 65 7.10 -2.43 -9.68
C PHE A 65 8.21 -2.99 -10.57
N THR A 66 9.14 -3.74 -9.97
CA THR A 66 10.24 -4.32 -10.72
C THR A 66 9.92 -5.74 -11.16
N ARG A 67 9.49 -6.60 -10.24
CA ARG A 67 9.27 -8.01 -10.54
C ARG A 67 8.26 -8.61 -9.57
N ALA A 68 7.35 -9.45 -10.08
CA ALA A 68 6.41 -10.17 -9.24
C ALA A 68 7.17 -11.01 -8.20
N GLY A 69 6.69 -10.99 -6.97
CA GLY A 69 7.28 -11.74 -5.87
C GLY A 69 8.37 -11.00 -5.10
N ASP A 70 8.81 -9.83 -5.55
CA ASP A 70 9.83 -9.05 -4.82
C ASP A 70 9.24 -8.27 -3.64
N ILE A 71 7.93 -8.10 -3.61
CA ILE A 71 7.23 -7.39 -2.54
C ILE A 71 6.20 -8.31 -1.89
N ALA A 72 6.12 -8.26 -0.56
CA ALA A 72 5.03 -8.87 0.20
C ALA A 72 4.32 -7.77 0.98
N MET A 73 2.99 -7.84 1.03
CA MET A 73 2.15 -6.84 1.67
C MET A 73 1.30 -7.48 2.76
N VAL A 74 1.22 -6.84 3.91
CA VAL A 74 0.40 -7.29 5.03
C VAL A 74 -0.56 -6.18 5.42
N LEU A 75 -1.86 -6.46 5.37
CA LEU A 75 -2.87 -5.48 5.79
C LEU A 75 -2.83 -5.29 7.29
N THR A 76 -2.95 -4.03 7.72
CA THR A 76 -3.04 -3.62 9.11
C THR A 76 -3.90 -2.37 9.20
N ALA A 77 -3.86 -1.67 10.31
CA ALA A 77 -4.62 -0.43 10.49
C ALA A 77 -3.81 0.54 11.33
N ALA A 78 -3.95 1.82 11.04
CA ALA A 78 -3.30 2.90 11.76
C ALA A 78 -4.32 3.98 12.07
N ASN A 79 -4.64 4.18 13.35
CA ASN A 79 -5.57 5.22 13.79
C ASN A 79 -6.92 5.17 13.04
N GLY A 80 -7.44 3.95 12.84
CA GLY A 80 -8.71 3.76 12.15
C GLY A 80 -8.64 3.81 10.64
N GLN A 81 -7.47 4.08 10.06
CA GLN A 81 -7.29 4.05 8.61
C GLN A 81 -6.69 2.71 8.18
N PRO A 82 -7.08 2.21 7.00
CA PRO A 82 -6.45 1.02 6.46
C PRO A 82 -4.98 1.29 6.13
N ALA A 83 -4.15 0.30 6.39
CA ALA A 83 -2.73 0.38 6.13
C ALA A 83 -2.21 -0.94 5.58
N ALA A 84 -1.12 -0.87 4.83
CA ALA A 84 -0.45 -2.04 4.30
C ALA A 84 1.04 -1.92 4.57
N ALA A 85 1.60 -2.94 5.22
CA ALA A 85 3.02 -3.00 5.50
C ALA A 85 3.72 -3.68 4.32
N GLU A 86 4.72 -3.03 3.78
CA GLU A 86 5.47 -3.51 2.62
C GLU A 86 6.80 -4.10 3.04
N TYR A 87 7.02 -5.36 2.65
CA TYR A 87 8.32 -6.02 2.78
C TYR A 87 8.92 -6.17 1.40
N ARG A 88 10.24 -6.05 1.32
CA ARG A 88 10.96 -6.24 0.05
C ARG A 88 11.99 -7.34 0.16
N ARG A 89 12.11 -8.13 -0.91
CA ARG A 89 13.09 -9.21 -1.00
C ARG A 89 14.49 -8.64 -1.17
N GLY A 90 15.41 -9.06 -0.31
CA GLY A 90 16.81 -8.74 -0.44
C GLY A 90 17.53 -9.72 -1.37
N GLU A 91 18.82 -9.48 -1.57
CA GLU A 91 19.66 -10.35 -2.39
C GLU A 91 19.78 -11.76 -1.81
N ASP A 92 19.59 -11.88 -0.50
CA ASP A 92 19.61 -13.16 0.21
C ASP A 92 18.25 -13.85 0.25
N ASP A 93 17.29 -13.38 -0.53
CA ASP A 93 15.91 -13.88 -0.58
C ASP A 93 15.12 -13.68 0.71
N VAL A 94 15.62 -12.90 1.66
CA VAL A 94 14.89 -12.58 2.88
C VAL A 94 14.02 -11.36 2.64
N MET A 95 12.73 -11.46 3.00
CA MET A 95 11.81 -10.34 2.94
C MET A 95 11.98 -9.47 4.18
N ARG A 96 12.36 -8.20 3.98
CA ARG A 96 12.61 -7.24 5.07
C ARG A 96 11.63 -6.10 5.03
N ALA A 97 11.27 -5.62 6.23
CA ALA A 97 10.41 -4.45 6.40
C ALA A 97 10.97 -3.27 5.61
N HIS A 98 10.12 -2.62 4.85
CA HIS A 98 10.51 -1.50 3.99
C HIS A 98 9.72 -0.24 4.31
N SER A 99 8.40 -0.27 4.21
CA SER A 99 7.57 0.91 4.36
C SER A 99 6.16 0.54 4.82
N VAL A 100 5.44 1.54 5.31
CA VAL A 100 4.03 1.38 5.68
C VAL A 100 3.21 2.36 4.86
N HIS A 101 2.22 1.84 4.15
CA HIS A 101 1.30 2.60 3.31
C HIS A 101 0.03 2.87 4.11
N ILE A 102 -0.25 4.14 4.43
CA ILE A 102 -1.51 4.53 5.03
C ILE A 102 -2.43 4.99 3.90
N LEU A 103 -3.61 4.40 3.80
CA LEU A 103 -4.49 4.65 2.66
C LEU A 103 -5.72 5.46 3.09
N THR A 104 -6.08 6.44 2.27
CA THR A 104 -7.34 7.15 2.39
C THR A 104 -8.23 6.71 1.24
N LEU A 105 -9.38 6.14 1.57
CA LEU A 105 -10.32 5.66 0.58
C LEU A 105 -11.33 6.76 0.26
N GLY A 106 -11.61 6.92 -1.03
CA GLY A 106 -12.58 7.89 -1.52
C GLY A 106 -13.77 7.20 -2.15
N ALA A 107 -14.59 7.98 -2.84
CA ALA A 107 -15.84 7.48 -3.41
C ALA A 107 -15.62 6.49 -4.55
N THR A 108 -14.55 6.64 -5.32
CA THR A 108 -14.31 5.82 -6.51
C THR A 108 -13.04 4.99 -6.44
N GLY A 109 -12.35 4.97 -5.30
CA GLY A 109 -11.13 4.20 -5.14
C GLY A 109 -10.22 4.83 -4.09
N ILE A 110 -8.93 4.59 -4.21
CA ILE A 110 -7.94 5.15 -3.28
C ILE A 110 -7.71 6.61 -3.62
N ALA A 111 -7.98 7.48 -2.63
CA ALA A 111 -7.85 8.93 -2.79
C ALA A 111 -6.47 9.43 -2.42
N ALA A 112 -5.79 8.77 -1.47
CA ALA A 112 -4.46 9.19 -1.04
C ALA A 112 -3.67 8.01 -0.47
N MET A 113 -2.36 8.08 -0.64
CA MET A 113 -1.40 7.14 -0.10
C MET A 113 -0.33 7.93 0.63
N THR A 114 -0.10 7.62 1.91
CA THR A 114 1.02 8.17 2.66
C THR A 114 1.95 7.01 2.98
N VAL A 115 3.13 7.03 2.38
CA VAL A 115 4.08 5.92 2.47
C VAL A 115 5.25 6.32 3.36
N PHE A 116 5.31 5.73 4.55
CA PHE A 116 6.38 5.99 5.51
C PHE A 116 7.53 5.01 5.27
N LEU A 117 8.66 5.54 4.84
CA LEU A 117 9.87 4.74 4.62
C LEU A 117 10.63 4.58 5.94
N ASP A 118 10.00 3.91 6.89
CA ASP A 118 10.57 3.74 8.22
C ASP A 118 10.28 2.31 8.72
N PRO A 119 11.24 1.39 8.52
CA PRO A 119 11.06 0.01 8.97
C PRO A 119 10.82 -0.13 10.47
N SER A 120 11.25 0.84 11.27
CA SER A 120 11.05 0.78 12.73
C SER A 120 9.58 0.86 13.12
N LEU A 121 8.70 1.37 12.23
CA LEU A 121 7.27 1.43 12.50
C LEU A 121 6.63 0.04 12.59
N PHE A 122 7.23 -0.97 11.99
CA PHE A 122 6.64 -2.32 11.97
C PHE A 122 6.39 -2.86 13.37
N SER A 123 7.30 -2.62 14.31
CA SER A 123 7.11 -3.06 15.69
C SER A 123 5.90 -2.38 16.33
N SER A 124 5.61 -1.14 15.98
CA SER A 124 4.44 -0.41 16.50
C SER A 124 3.13 -1.03 16.04
N PHE A 125 3.15 -1.75 14.92
CA PHE A 125 1.99 -2.46 14.40
C PHE A 125 1.97 -3.94 14.82
N GLY A 126 2.92 -4.36 15.65
CA GLY A 126 3.04 -5.76 16.04
C GLY A 126 3.53 -6.67 14.91
N LEU A 127 4.23 -6.12 13.94
CA LEU A 127 4.70 -6.85 12.77
C LEU A 127 6.20 -7.14 12.88
N PRO A 128 6.66 -8.31 12.38
CA PRO A 128 8.08 -8.63 12.41
C PRO A 128 8.86 -7.79 11.39
N SER A 129 10.17 -7.70 11.60
CA SER A 129 11.07 -6.97 10.69
C SER A 129 11.43 -7.80 9.45
N THR A 130 11.16 -9.09 9.47
CA THR A 130 11.38 -10.00 8.33
C THR A 130 10.21 -10.97 8.19
N ARG A 131 10.10 -11.56 7.01
CA ARG A 131 9.05 -12.54 6.72
C ARG A 131 9.64 -13.76 6.08
#